data_c994029a99b984b498da4f1c238b8c34
#
_entry.id   c994029a99b984b498da4f1c238b8c34
#
_cell.length_a   1.000
_cell.length_b   1.000
_cell.length_c   1.000
_cell.angle_alpha   90.00
_cell.angle_beta   90.00
_cell.angle_gamma   90.00
#
_symmetry.space_group_name_H-M   'P 1'
#
loop_
_entity.id
_entity.type
_entity.pdbx_description
1 polymer ?
#
loop_
_entity_poly.entity_id
_entity_poly.type
_entity_poly.pdbx_seq_one_letter_code
_entity_poly.pdbx_strand_id
1 'polypeptide(L)'
;MSLLQHPHFRSRHYLGGSAVIFFIVLLYGFSLSAVFSVGRDYALSDFLKDDYLHQVIAFSIGQAFLSAILSSIIGTLFARAFFYLDFKGKSLILRIFSLTFVLPALLAIFGLIGIYGTAGWLTQLLQTLGISWKPSIYGLSGILIAHLFFNIPLAARMSLQALQSVPTEQHQLAAQLNIKGFTFFRLIEWPYLKSQIVSAFVLIFMLCFTSFTIVLALGGGPQNSTLEVAIYQAIFFEFDLPKAALFALVQFAFCFALFSLSQYWAKAPEMQISQRYRWVLPSSNAVKFGHVFVLFSVCLFILSPLFNIVFQGLSATQLFGYWQNPQLWKALAYSLTMAPTAGILSVLFGFFLLLLSRQLQWLYHPKLSHLILTGGMMILAIPTIVLAVGLFLWLQDIDFSAGHLFVVVSVCNALAALPFVIKILNTPMNQSMQYYEKLCLSLNITGWQRFRLIEYPLLKAPLKYALALATTLSLGDFTAIALFGSPDFTSLPHLLYQQIGQYRSQEAAVTALTLLGLCLGLFMFIEGQKEQHD
;
A
#
# COMPACT_ATOMS: atom_id res chain seq x y z
N MET A 1 25.99 21.46 31.24
CA MET A 1 26.94 20.33 31.21
C MET A 1 26.18 19.08 30.82
N SER A 2 26.45 18.53 29.66
CA SER A 2 25.58 17.67 28.89
C SER A 2 25.43 16.27 29.49
N LEU A 3 24.19 15.81 29.65
CA LEU A 3 23.80 14.41 29.87
C LEU A 3 24.37 13.44 28.80
N LEU A 4 25.12 13.98 27.84
CA LEU A 4 25.72 13.34 26.67
C LEU A 4 27.02 12.56 26.96
N GLN A 5 27.62 12.70 28.15
CA GLN A 5 28.83 12.00 28.51
C GLN A 5 28.59 10.72 29.34
N HIS A 6 27.35 10.23 29.43
CA HIS A 6 27.06 9.02 30.15
C HIS A 6 27.58 7.78 29.40
N PRO A 7 28.38 6.90 30.07
CA PRO A 7 28.97 5.69 29.47
C PRO A 7 27.99 4.63 29.00
N HIS A 8 26.70 4.87 29.15
CA HIS A 8 25.63 3.97 28.72
C HIS A 8 25.28 4.06 27.23
N PHE A 9 25.76 5.10 26.51
CA PHE A 9 25.69 5.17 25.05
C PHE A 9 26.93 4.48 24.42
N ARG A 10 27.04 3.17 24.61
CA ARG A 10 28.12 2.40 23.98
C ARG A 10 27.84 2.24 22.47
N SER A 11 28.93 2.22 21.68
CA SER A 11 28.96 1.98 20.23
C SER A 11 28.09 0.79 19.75
N ARG A 12 27.90 -0.21 20.60
CA ARG A 12 27.06 -1.39 20.33
C ARG A 12 25.59 -1.07 20.00
N HIS A 13 25.03 0.04 20.47
CA HIS A 13 23.63 0.41 20.18
C HIS A 13 23.44 0.94 18.76
N TYR A 14 24.53 1.38 18.10
CA TYR A 14 24.48 1.86 16.72
C TYR A 14 24.65 0.74 15.69
N LEU A 15 25.26 -0.38 16.07
CA LEU A 15 25.66 -1.45 15.15
C LEU A 15 24.48 -2.01 14.37
N GLY A 16 23.34 -2.30 15.04
CA GLY A 16 22.18 -2.89 14.37
C GLY A 16 21.58 -1.97 13.29
N GLY A 17 21.34 -0.70 13.66
CA GLY A 17 20.78 0.25 12.72
C GLY A 17 21.76 0.64 11.61
N SER A 18 23.06 0.76 11.92
CA SER A 18 24.10 1.03 10.92
C SER A 18 24.27 -0.13 9.95
N ALA A 19 24.19 -1.38 10.44
CA ALA A 19 24.24 -2.56 9.57
C ALA A 19 23.03 -2.62 8.62
N VAL A 20 21.83 -2.31 9.12
CA VAL A 20 20.61 -2.28 8.28
C VAL A 20 20.68 -1.18 7.23
N ILE A 21 21.06 0.05 7.58
CA ILE A 21 21.15 1.12 6.58
C ILE A 21 22.25 0.84 5.55
N PHE A 22 23.39 0.28 5.99
CA PHE A 22 24.47 -0.13 5.10
C PHE A 22 23.99 -1.23 4.14
N PHE A 23 23.28 -2.23 4.64
CA PHE A 23 22.69 -3.28 3.80
C PHE A 23 21.71 -2.71 2.76
N ILE A 24 20.82 -1.81 3.19
CA ILE A 24 19.85 -1.14 2.28
C ILE A 24 20.59 -0.35 1.21
N VAL A 25 21.57 0.47 1.59
CA VAL A 25 22.35 1.28 0.63
C VAL A 25 23.14 0.41 -0.34
N LEU A 26 23.74 -0.67 0.14
CA LEU A 26 24.44 -1.64 -0.72
C LEU A 26 23.48 -2.30 -1.71
N LEU A 27 22.33 -2.79 -1.24
CA LEU A 27 21.37 -3.48 -2.08
C LEU A 27 20.85 -2.58 -3.20
N TYR A 28 20.44 -1.34 -2.87
CA TYR A 28 20.02 -0.37 -3.86
C TYR A 28 21.18 0.09 -4.75
N GLY A 29 22.38 0.24 -4.20
CA GLY A 29 23.57 0.60 -4.96
C GLY A 29 23.93 -0.45 -6.00
N PHE A 30 23.92 -1.73 -5.64
CA PHE A 30 24.15 -2.83 -6.58
C PHE A 30 23.05 -2.91 -7.63
N SER A 31 21.78 -2.84 -7.21
CA SER A 31 20.64 -2.85 -8.14
C SER A 31 20.73 -1.72 -9.16
N LEU A 32 20.91 -0.47 -8.72
CA LEU A 32 21.01 0.67 -9.63
C LEU A 32 22.28 0.60 -10.49
N SER A 33 23.42 0.15 -9.96
CA SER A 33 24.63 0.00 -10.76
C SER A 33 24.47 -1.00 -11.90
N ALA A 34 23.76 -2.12 -11.66
CA ALA A 34 23.43 -3.07 -12.71
C ALA A 34 22.52 -2.46 -13.79
N VAL A 35 21.48 -1.73 -13.37
CA VAL A 35 20.57 -1.03 -14.30
C VAL A 35 21.33 0.01 -15.13
N PHE A 36 22.22 0.79 -14.50
CA PHE A 36 23.04 1.77 -15.23
C PHE A 36 24.06 1.12 -16.18
N SER A 37 24.68 0.01 -15.78
CA SER A 37 25.68 -0.66 -16.63
C SER A 37 25.05 -1.24 -17.88
N VAL A 38 23.92 -1.95 -17.75
CA VAL A 38 23.19 -2.56 -18.87
C VAL A 38 22.50 -1.50 -19.74
N GLY A 39 21.95 -0.44 -19.13
CA GLY A 39 21.30 0.65 -19.87
C GLY A 39 22.24 1.45 -20.78
N ARG A 40 23.56 1.40 -20.55
CA ARG A 40 24.56 2.04 -21.43
C ARG A 40 24.68 1.40 -22.81
N ASP A 41 24.29 0.15 -22.93
CA ASP A 41 24.39 -0.61 -24.19
C ASP A 41 23.32 -0.21 -25.20
N TYR A 42 22.34 0.60 -24.77
CA TYR A 42 21.31 1.16 -25.64
C TYR A 42 21.59 2.64 -25.91
N ALA A 43 21.46 3.07 -27.18
CA ALA A 43 21.66 4.48 -27.55
C ALA A 43 20.55 5.35 -26.93
N LEU A 44 20.92 6.17 -25.94
CA LEU A 44 19.98 7.05 -25.23
C LEU A 44 19.23 8.01 -26.19
N SER A 45 19.89 8.46 -27.26
CA SER A 45 19.27 9.31 -28.28
C SER A 45 18.12 8.63 -29.02
N ASP A 46 18.24 7.34 -29.28
CA ASP A 46 17.21 6.56 -29.98
C ASP A 46 16.08 6.19 -29.04
N PHE A 47 16.42 5.84 -27.80
CA PHE A 47 15.44 5.59 -26.75
C PHE A 47 14.55 6.82 -26.47
N LEU A 48 15.14 8.02 -26.36
CA LEU A 48 14.39 9.25 -26.12
C LEU A 48 13.51 9.69 -27.30
N LYS A 49 13.76 9.17 -28.52
CA LYS A 49 12.93 9.41 -29.71
C LYS A 49 11.87 8.34 -29.92
N ASP A 50 11.87 7.29 -29.09
CA ASP A 50 10.90 6.18 -29.20
C ASP A 50 9.48 6.67 -28.85
N ASP A 51 8.59 6.63 -29.82
CA ASP A 51 7.18 7.00 -29.66
C ASP A 51 6.50 6.14 -28.59
N TYR A 52 6.90 4.88 -28.44
CA TYR A 52 6.39 3.99 -27.42
C TYR A 52 6.75 4.46 -26.01
N LEU A 53 7.98 4.95 -25.79
CA LEU A 53 8.37 5.55 -24.52
C LEU A 53 7.46 6.72 -24.14
N HIS A 54 7.21 7.64 -25.08
CA HIS A 54 6.37 8.81 -24.84
C HIS A 54 4.93 8.40 -24.52
N GLN A 55 4.39 7.41 -25.23
CA GLN A 55 3.07 6.86 -24.96
C GLN A 55 2.97 6.24 -23.56
N VAL A 56 3.96 5.41 -23.17
CA VAL A 56 4.01 4.76 -21.86
C VAL A 56 4.11 5.78 -20.73
N ILE A 57 4.95 6.82 -20.88
CA ILE A 57 5.06 7.91 -19.88
C ILE A 57 3.74 8.67 -19.77
N ALA A 58 3.17 9.09 -20.91
CA ALA A 58 1.91 9.84 -20.93
C ALA A 58 0.75 9.03 -20.31
N PHE A 59 0.67 7.74 -20.64
CA PHE A 59 -0.33 6.84 -20.06
C PHE A 59 -0.11 6.63 -18.56
N SER A 60 1.14 6.43 -18.10
CA SER A 60 1.48 6.26 -16.68
C SER A 60 1.05 7.48 -15.86
N ILE A 61 1.36 8.69 -16.33
CA ILE A 61 0.98 9.94 -15.66
C ILE A 61 -0.54 10.16 -15.74
N GLY A 62 -1.13 9.98 -16.92
CA GLY A 62 -2.55 10.26 -17.18
C GLY A 62 -3.49 9.38 -16.35
N GLN A 63 -3.24 8.05 -16.32
CA GLN A 63 -4.04 7.12 -15.55
C GLN A 63 -3.89 7.35 -14.03
N ALA A 64 -2.66 7.64 -13.55
CA ALA A 64 -2.41 7.92 -12.14
C ALA A 64 -3.10 9.23 -11.69
N PHE A 65 -3.02 10.27 -12.52
CA PHE A 65 -3.65 11.56 -12.26
C PHE A 65 -5.18 11.44 -12.22
N LEU A 66 -5.77 10.75 -13.20
CA LEU A 66 -7.22 10.54 -13.27
C LEU A 66 -7.70 9.70 -12.09
N SER A 67 -6.99 8.62 -11.75
CA SER A 67 -7.27 7.78 -10.58
C SER A 67 -7.22 8.58 -9.28
N ALA A 68 -6.21 9.43 -9.11
CA ALA A 68 -6.04 10.24 -7.90
C ALA A 68 -7.14 11.29 -7.75
N ILE A 69 -7.53 11.98 -8.83
CA ILE A 69 -8.64 12.94 -8.82
C ILE A 69 -9.95 12.25 -8.45
N LEU A 70 -10.32 11.19 -9.17
CA LEU A 70 -11.59 10.51 -8.98
C LEU A 70 -11.69 9.92 -7.56
N SER A 71 -10.63 9.25 -7.09
CA SER A 71 -10.60 8.69 -5.73
C SER A 71 -10.71 9.77 -4.66
N SER A 72 -10.01 10.91 -4.83
CA SER A 72 -10.06 12.02 -3.88
C SER A 72 -11.44 12.67 -3.82
N ILE A 73 -12.09 12.88 -4.96
CA ILE A 73 -13.44 13.45 -5.03
C ILE A 73 -14.46 12.50 -4.39
N ILE A 74 -14.51 11.25 -4.86
CA ILE A 74 -15.48 10.26 -4.37
C ILE A 74 -15.25 9.95 -2.89
N GLY A 75 -13.98 9.79 -2.48
CA GLY A 75 -13.61 9.54 -1.09
C GLY A 75 -13.99 10.69 -0.16
N THR A 76 -13.84 11.95 -0.59
CA THR A 76 -14.26 13.14 0.19
C THR A 76 -15.79 13.22 0.28
N LEU A 77 -16.51 12.96 -0.80
CA LEU A 77 -17.98 12.92 -0.79
C LEU A 77 -18.49 11.83 0.16
N PHE A 78 -17.88 10.63 0.11
CA PHE A 78 -18.18 9.55 1.03
C PHE A 78 -17.88 9.94 2.49
N ALA A 79 -16.70 10.53 2.76
CA ALA A 79 -16.32 10.96 4.10
C ALA A 79 -17.33 11.94 4.71
N ARG A 80 -17.82 12.92 3.91
CA ARG A 80 -18.86 13.85 4.35
C ARG A 80 -20.17 13.13 4.63
N ALA A 81 -20.63 12.27 3.72
CA ALA A 81 -21.84 11.46 3.92
C ALA A 81 -21.75 10.62 5.19
N PHE A 82 -20.62 9.94 5.39
CA PHE A 82 -20.35 9.11 6.55
C PHE A 82 -20.25 9.91 7.86
N PHE A 83 -19.69 11.12 7.81
CA PHE A 83 -19.55 11.99 8.98
C PHE A 83 -20.91 12.47 9.49
N TYR A 84 -21.79 12.95 8.59
CA TYR A 84 -23.05 13.58 8.96
C TYR A 84 -24.22 12.60 9.15
N LEU A 85 -24.23 11.46 8.47
CA LEU A 85 -25.27 10.47 8.70
C LEU A 85 -25.01 9.72 10.00
N ASP A 86 -26.05 9.48 10.77
CA ASP A 86 -25.99 8.59 11.94
C ASP A 86 -26.76 7.30 11.67
N PHE A 87 -26.05 6.16 11.75
CA PHE A 87 -26.60 4.84 11.48
C PHE A 87 -25.80 3.75 12.21
N LYS A 88 -26.45 2.64 12.47
CA LYS A 88 -25.81 1.45 13.06
C LYS A 88 -24.87 0.80 12.03
N GLY A 89 -23.69 0.37 12.44
CA GLY A 89 -22.72 -0.32 11.55
C GLY A 89 -21.62 0.56 10.97
N LYS A 90 -21.48 1.82 11.42
CA LYS A 90 -20.35 2.69 11.02
C LYS A 90 -18.98 2.03 11.24
N SER A 91 -18.78 1.39 12.39
CA SER A 91 -17.52 0.69 12.70
C SER A 91 -17.24 -0.44 11.70
N LEU A 92 -18.26 -1.18 11.29
CA LEU A 92 -18.12 -2.26 10.30
C LEU A 92 -17.65 -1.73 8.94
N ILE A 93 -18.24 -0.63 8.46
CA ILE A 93 -17.82 -0.01 7.20
C ILE A 93 -16.36 0.44 7.27
N LEU A 94 -15.93 1.06 8.37
CA LEU A 94 -14.53 1.46 8.55
C LEU A 94 -13.58 0.26 8.61
N ARG A 95 -14.00 -0.87 9.18
CA ARG A 95 -13.25 -2.13 9.17
C ARG A 95 -13.11 -2.68 7.76
N ILE A 96 -14.20 -2.72 6.98
CA ILE A 96 -14.17 -3.14 5.56
C ILE A 96 -13.25 -2.24 4.75
N PHE A 97 -13.29 -0.92 4.97
CA PHE A 97 -12.36 0.02 4.31
C PHE A 97 -10.91 -0.20 4.72
N SER A 98 -10.65 -0.66 5.95
CA SER A 98 -9.31 -1.07 6.36
C SER A 98 -8.88 -2.38 5.67
N LEU A 99 -9.82 -3.30 5.46
CA LEU A 99 -9.57 -4.56 4.79
C LEU A 99 -9.14 -4.35 3.33
N THR A 100 -9.78 -3.42 2.58
CA THR A 100 -9.41 -3.18 1.18
C THR A 100 -7.95 -2.77 1.01
N PHE A 101 -7.37 -2.06 1.99
CA PHE A 101 -5.96 -1.67 1.95
C PHE A 101 -4.99 -2.86 2.11
N VAL A 102 -5.47 -3.92 2.72
CA VAL A 102 -4.69 -5.12 3.06
C VAL A 102 -4.87 -6.23 2.01
N LEU A 103 -5.92 -6.12 1.16
CA LEU A 103 -6.22 -7.14 0.15
C LEU A 103 -5.17 -7.17 -0.97
N PRO A 104 -4.73 -8.37 -1.39
CA PRO A 104 -3.91 -8.55 -2.59
C PRO A 104 -4.58 -7.97 -3.84
N ALA A 105 -3.79 -7.27 -4.68
CA ALA A 105 -4.31 -6.64 -5.88
C ALA A 105 -4.98 -7.66 -6.82
N LEU A 106 -4.37 -8.81 -7.05
CA LEU A 106 -4.92 -9.86 -7.92
C LEU A 106 -6.22 -10.44 -7.39
N LEU A 107 -6.38 -10.54 -6.07
CA LEU A 107 -7.63 -10.99 -5.46
C LEU A 107 -8.77 -10.01 -5.76
N ALA A 108 -8.54 -8.71 -5.58
CA ALA A 108 -9.53 -7.69 -5.90
C ALA A 108 -9.85 -7.66 -7.41
N ILE A 109 -8.83 -7.81 -8.27
CA ILE A 109 -8.99 -7.88 -9.72
C ILE A 109 -9.90 -9.06 -10.10
N PHE A 110 -9.69 -10.24 -9.53
CA PHE A 110 -10.56 -11.39 -9.76
C PHE A 110 -12.03 -11.08 -9.42
N GLY A 111 -12.27 -10.48 -8.25
CA GLY A 111 -13.62 -10.05 -7.85
C GLY A 111 -14.22 -8.99 -8.78
N LEU A 112 -13.41 -8.01 -9.23
CA LEU A 112 -13.85 -6.97 -10.16
C LEU A 112 -14.17 -7.54 -11.55
N ILE A 113 -13.40 -8.49 -12.06
CA ILE A 113 -13.69 -9.19 -13.33
C ILE A 113 -15.02 -9.93 -13.21
N GLY A 114 -15.30 -10.56 -12.07
CA GLY A 114 -16.57 -11.25 -11.84
C GLY A 114 -17.79 -10.33 -11.79
N ILE A 115 -17.62 -9.05 -11.47
CA ILE A 115 -18.71 -8.05 -11.49
C ILE A 115 -18.78 -7.32 -12.83
N TYR A 116 -17.65 -6.74 -13.29
CA TYR A 116 -17.59 -5.77 -14.39
C TYR A 116 -17.07 -6.38 -15.70
N GLY A 117 -16.67 -7.65 -15.71
CA GLY A 117 -16.23 -8.36 -16.92
C GLY A 117 -17.34 -8.64 -17.92
N THR A 118 -16.96 -9.08 -19.12
CA THR A 118 -17.91 -9.36 -20.22
C THR A 118 -18.95 -10.44 -19.87
N ALA A 119 -18.62 -11.37 -18.97
CA ALA A 119 -19.51 -12.39 -18.42
C ALA A 119 -19.87 -12.10 -16.94
N GLY A 120 -19.57 -10.88 -16.45
CA GLY A 120 -19.80 -10.48 -15.06
C GLY A 120 -21.26 -10.22 -14.72
N TRP A 121 -21.55 -10.07 -13.44
CA TRP A 121 -22.91 -9.85 -12.93
C TRP A 121 -23.57 -8.59 -13.49
N LEU A 122 -22.80 -7.50 -13.67
CA LEU A 122 -23.32 -6.28 -14.27
C LEU A 122 -23.80 -6.51 -15.71
N THR A 123 -23.01 -7.22 -16.50
CA THR A 123 -23.36 -7.56 -17.89
C THR A 123 -24.61 -8.44 -17.93
N GLN A 124 -24.71 -9.44 -17.06
CA GLN A 124 -25.90 -10.29 -16.96
C GLN A 124 -27.15 -9.48 -16.57
N LEU A 125 -27.01 -8.58 -15.58
CA LEU A 125 -28.11 -7.70 -15.18
C LEU A 125 -28.56 -6.78 -16.32
N LEU A 126 -27.63 -6.19 -17.07
CA LEU A 126 -27.96 -5.34 -18.22
C LEU A 126 -28.66 -6.12 -19.32
N GLN A 127 -28.24 -7.35 -19.59
CA GLN A 127 -28.89 -8.23 -20.57
C GLN A 127 -30.32 -8.60 -20.16
N THR A 128 -30.57 -8.86 -18.86
CA THR A 128 -31.96 -9.12 -18.37
C THR A 128 -32.85 -7.89 -18.49
N LEU A 129 -32.28 -6.68 -18.47
CA LEU A 129 -32.98 -5.41 -18.69
C LEU A 129 -33.09 -5.04 -20.19
N GLY A 130 -32.67 -5.93 -21.10
CA GLY A 130 -32.74 -5.70 -22.55
C GLY A 130 -31.66 -4.76 -23.09
N ILE A 131 -30.64 -4.44 -22.30
CA ILE A 131 -29.55 -3.55 -22.69
C ILE A 131 -28.38 -4.41 -23.22
N SER A 132 -28.03 -4.26 -24.49
CA SER A 132 -26.99 -5.03 -25.18
C SER A 132 -25.55 -4.53 -24.89
N TRP A 133 -25.37 -3.55 -24.02
CA TRP A 133 -24.06 -3.01 -23.70
C TRP A 133 -23.21 -4.03 -22.90
N LYS A 134 -22.00 -4.30 -23.41
CA LYS A 134 -21.03 -5.19 -22.75
C LYS A 134 -19.80 -4.36 -22.34
N PRO A 135 -19.71 -3.96 -21.08
CA PRO A 135 -18.55 -3.21 -20.60
C PRO A 135 -17.29 -4.06 -20.69
N SER A 136 -16.20 -3.47 -21.18
CA SER A 136 -14.88 -4.10 -21.09
C SER A 136 -14.20 -3.65 -19.81
N ILE A 137 -13.75 -4.62 -19.00
CA ILE A 137 -12.92 -4.34 -17.84
C ILE A 137 -11.44 -4.20 -18.19
N TYR A 138 -11.06 -4.43 -19.44
CA TYR A 138 -9.69 -4.28 -19.91
C TYR A 138 -9.45 -2.86 -20.45
N GLY A 139 -8.20 -2.39 -20.30
CA GLY A 139 -7.78 -1.04 -20.67
C GLY A 139 -7.93 -0.03 -19.54
N LEU A 140 -7.97 1.25 -19.89
CA LEU A 140 -8.03 2.35 -18.93
C LEU A 140 -9.22 2.25 -17.97
N SER A 141 -10.39 1.82 -18.45
CA SER A 141 -11.60 1.68 -17.61
C SER A 141 -11.40 0.70 -16.45
N GLY A 142 -10.84 -0.48 -16.73
CA GLY A 142 -10.59 -1.49 -15.70
C GLY A 142 -9.51 -1.06 -14.72
N ILE A 143 -8.43 -0.44 -15.22
CA ILE A 143 -7.38 0.12 -14.37
C ILE A 143 -7.98 1.16 -13.40
N LEU A 144 -8.81 2.09 -13.90
CA LEU A 144 -9.47 3.09 -13.08
C LEU A 144 -10.41 2.46 -12.04
N ILE A 145 -11.24 1.49 -12.43
CA ILE A 145 -12.14 0.79 -11.51
C ILE A 145 -11.35 0.12 -10.39
N ALA A 146 -10.26 -0.58 -10.72
CA ALA A 146 -9.41 -1.23 -9.71
C ALA A 146 -8.70 -0.21 -8.81
N HIS A 147 -8.19 0.88 -9.38
CA HIS A 147 -7.59 1.96 -8.58
C HIS A 147 -8.61 2.63 -7.65
N LEU A 148 -9.83 2.87 -8.11
CA LEU A 148 -10.92 3.42 -7.29
C LEU A 148 -11.29 2.49 -6.13
N PHE A 149 -11.32 1.17 -6.38
CA PHE A 149 -11.60 0.18 -5.33
C PHE A 149 -10.62 0.28 -4.15
N PHE A 150 -9.32 0.45 -4.42
CA PHE A 150 -8.30 0.57 -3.38
C PHE A 150 -8.22 1.97 -2.77
N ASN A 151 -8.37 3.01 -3.58
CA ASN A 151 -8.01 4.36 -3.19
C ASN A 151 -9.17 5.21 -2.66
N ILE A 152 -10.44 4.89 -2.99
CA ILE A 152 -11.60 5.57 -2.38
C ILE A 152 -11.60 5.40 -0.85
N PRO A 153 -11.40 4.19 -0.28
CA PRO A 153 -11.30 4.00 1.16
C PRO A 153 -10.18 4.81 1.82
N LEU A 154 -9.01 4.90 1.15
CA LEU A 154 -7.87 5.69 1.63
C LEU A 154 -8.19 7.18 1.67
N ALA A 155 -8.69 7.75 0.57
CA ALA A 155 -9.10 9.14 0.48
C ALA A 155 -10.22 9.49 1.47
N ALA A 156 -11.18 8.57 1.64
CA ALA A 156 -12.28 8.72 2.58
C ALA A 156 -11.78 8.80 4.03
N ARG A 157 -10.82 7.94 4.43
CA ARG A 157 -10.23 7.97 5.78
C ARG A 157 -9.49 9.27 6.05
N MET A 158 -8.68 9.75 5.10
CA MET A 158 -7.94 11.01 5.23
C MET A 158 -8.89 12.20 5.33
N SER A 159 -9.92 12.25 4.48
CA SER A 159 -10.94 13.30 4.53
C SER A 159 -11.79 13.24 5.81
N LEU A 160 -12.09 12.03 6.31
CA LEU A 160 -12.83 11.84 7.57
C LEU A 160 -12.02 12.36 8.76
N GLN A 161 -10.70 12.10 8.80
CA GLN A 161 -9.82 12.65 9.83
C GLN A 161 -9.81 14.18 9.80
N ALA A 162 -9.79 14.80 8.60
CA ALA A 162 -9.89 16.24 8.46
C ALA A 162 -11.20 16.81 9.02
N LEU A 163 -12.33 16.16 8.71
CA LEU A 163 -13.64 16.58 9.23
C LEU A 163 -13.73 16.42 10.77
N GLN A 164 -13.12 15.38 11.32
CA GLN A 164 -13.05 15.14 12.76
C GLN A 164 -12.13 16.13 13.49
N SER A 165 -11.20 16.77 12.80
CA SER A 165 -10.31 17.79 13.38
C SER A 165 -10.93 19.20 13.43
N VAL A 166 -12.11 19.41 12.84
CA VAL A 166 -12.84 20.69 12.92
C VAL A 166 -13.32 20.89 14.36
N PRO A 167 -12.94 22.02 15.03
CA PRO A 167 -13.37 22.29 16.39
C PRO A 167 -14.89 22.38 16.53
N THR A 168 -15.42 21.84 17.62
CA THR A 168 -16.86 21.85 17.90
C THR A 168 -17.43 23.28 17.99
N GLU A 169 -16.62 24.21 18.48
CA GLU A 169 -16.95 25.64 18.61
C GLU A 169 -17.25 26.29 17.27
N GLN A 170 -16.52 25.89 16.20
CA GLN A 170 -16.79 26.37 14.83
C GLN A 170 -18.13 25.87 14.31
N HIS A 171 -18.49 24.63 14.61
CA HIS A 171 -19.80 24.07 14.28
C HIS A 171 -20.93 24.82 15.02
N GLN A 172 -20.73 25.10 16.32
CA GLN A 172 -21.69 25.85 17.15
C GLN A 172 -21.86 27.27 16.64
N LEU A 173 -20.76 27.97 16.34
CA LEU A 173 -20.79 29.32 15.80
C LEU A 173 -21.51 29.37 14.44
N ALA A 174 -21.23 28.41 13.56
CA ALA A 174 -21.91 28.32 12.30
C ALA A 174 -23.42 28.09 12.44
N ALA A 175 -23.84 27.31 13.45
CA ALA A 175 -25.24 27.08 13.74
C ALA A 175 -25.91 28.37 14.29
N GLN A 176 -25.25 29.12 15.20
CA GLN A 176 -25.75 30.40 15.73
C GLN A 176 -25.91 31.43 14.61
N LEU A 177 -24.96 31.49 13.68
CA LEU A 177 -24.99 32.42 12.54
C LEU A 177 -25.86 31.90 11.39
N ASN A 178 -26.57 30.77 11.55
CA ASN A 178 -27.38 30.11 10.53
C ASN A 178 -26.64 29.84 9.21
N ILE A 179 -25.32 29.60 9.27
CA ILE A 179 -24.49 29.28 8.10
C ILE A 179 -24.78 27.83 7.69
N LYS A 180 -25.30 27.63 6.47
CA LYS A 180 -25.72 26.33 5.94
C LYS A 180 -25.23 26.10 4.51
N GLY A 181 -25.37 24.87 4.01
CA GLY A 181 -25.13 24.49 2.62
C GLY A 181 -23.69 24.73 2.14
N PHE A 182 -23.55 25.31 0.96
CA PHE A 182 -22.23 25.56 0.36
C PHE A 182 -21.37 26.55 1.15
N THR A 183 -21.99 27.55 1.79
CA THR A 183 -21.28 28.51 2.62
C THR A 183 -20.64 27.83 3.85
N PHE A 184 -21.36 26.89 4.46
CA PHE A 184 -20.83 26.07 5.55
C PHE A 184 -19.63 25.23 5.06
N PHE A 185 -19.78 24.55 3.93
CA PHE A 185 -18.68 23.80 3.31
C PHE A 185 -17.43 24.67 3.10
N ARG A 186 -17.61 25.84 2.48
CA ARG A 186 -16.50 26.72 2.11
C ARG A 186 -15.79 27.32 3.32
N LEU A 187 -16.54 27.73 4.35
CA LEU A 187 -15.96 28.47 5.49
C LEU A 187 -15.48 27.57 6.63
N ILE A 188 -16.16 26.44 6.86
CA ILE A 188 -15.89 25.57 8.02
C ILE A 188 -15.14 24.31 7.62
N GLU A 189 -15.61 23.56 6.61
CA GLU A 189 -15.01 22.27 6.27
C GLU A 189 -13.80 22.40 5.35
N TRP A 190 -13.88 23.24 4.31
CA TRP A 190 -12.87 23.36 3.26
C TRP A 190 -11.47 23.74 3.78
N PRO A 191 -11.29 24.64 4.75
CA PRO A 191 -9.99 24.96 5.30
C PRO A 191 -9.24 23.75 5.86
N TYR A 192 -9.96 22.78 6.44
CA TYR A 192 -9.40 21.53 6.97
C TYR A 192 -9.24 20.47 5.88
N LEU A 193 -10.23 20.35 4.99
CA LEU A 193 -10.24 19.35 3.93
C LEU A 193 -9.17 19.59 2.88
N LYS A 194 -8.93 20.85 2.47
CA LYS A 194 -8.03 21.17 1.34
C LYS A 194 -6.63 20.58 1.49
N SER A 195 -6.03 20.67 2.67
CA SER A 195 -4.67 20.13 2.90
C SER A 195 -4.64 18.61 2.86
N GLN A 196 -5.68 17.96 3.39
CA GLN A 196 -5.79 16.50 3.40
C GLN A 196 -6.15 15.94 2.02
N ILE A 197 -6.98 16.63 1.25
CA ILE A 197 -7.30 16.25 -0.14
C ILE A 197 -6.04 16.33 -1.00
N VAL A 198 -5.23 17.38 -0.87
CA VAL A 198 -3.96 17.48 -1.59
C VAL A 198 -2.99 16.37 -1.18
N SER A 199 -2.87 16.10 0.12
CA SER A 199 -2.03 15.01 0.63
C SER A 199 -2.51 13.63 0.14
N ALA A 200 -3.83 13.40 0.14
CA ALA A 200 -4.44 12.18 -0.37
C ALA A 200 -4.19 12.04 -1.88
N PHE A 201 -4.40 13.11 -2.65
CA PHE A 201 -4.15 13.13 -4.08
C PHE A 201 -2.70 12.76 -4.41
N VAL A 202 -1.71 13.38 -3.77
CA VAL A 202 -0.28 13.09 -4.01
C VAL A 202 0.04 11.63 -3.66
N LEU A 203 -0.45 11.14 -2.52
CA LEU A 203 -0.23 9.76 -2.10
C LEU A 203 -0.86 8.77 -3.09
N ILE A 204 -2.12 8.99 -3.47
CA ILE A 204 -2.84 8.12 -4.42
C ILE A 204 -2.20 8.18 -5.80
N PHE A 205 -1.76 9.37 -6.25
CA PHE A 205 -1.04 9.52 -7.50
C PHE A 205 0.22 8.64 -7.52
N MET A 206 1.03 8.69 -6.46
CA MET A 206 2.23 7.86 -6.35
C MET A 206 1.89 6.36 -6.36
N LEU A 207 0.88 5.94 -5.60
CA LEU A 207 0.44 4.54 -5.56
C LEU A 207 -0.07 4.04 -6.92
N CYS A 208 -0.81 4.88 -7.66
CA CYS A 208 -1.30 4.53 -9.00
C CYS A 208 -0.20 4.59 -10.06
N PHE A 209 0.78 5.49 -9.91
CA PHE A 209 1.92 5.60 -10.81
C PHE A 209 2.83 4.37 -10.73
N THR A 210 2.98 3.79 -9.52
CA THR A 210 3.76 2.58 -9.26
C THR A 210 2.87 1.32 -9.19
N SER A 211 1.81 1.26 -9.99
CA SER A 211 0.85 0.16 -9.97
C SER A 211 1.16 -0.87 -11.06
N PHE A 212 2.04 -1.82 -10.75
CA PHE A 212 2.40 -2.91 -11.66
C PHE A 212 1.27 -3.92 -11.86
N THR A 213 0.84 -4.56 -10.78
CA THR A 213 -0.07 -5.72 -10.81
C THR A 213 -1.41 -5.42 -11.46
N ILE A 214 -1.99 -4.25 -11.17
CA ILE A 214 -3.30 -3.86 -11.72
C ILE A 214 -3.20 -3.63 -13.23
N VAL A 215 -2.18 -2.92 -13.66
CA VAL A 215 -1.99 -2.61 -15.09
C VAL A 215 -1.59 -3.85 -15.87
N LEU A 216 -0.75 -4.72 -15.32
CA LEU A 216 -0.38 -5.97 -15.97
C LEU A 216 -1.61 -6.86 -16.21
N ALA A 217 -2.51 -6.96 -15.23
CA ALA A 217 -3.69 -7.82 -15.33
C ALA A 217 -4.84 -7.22 -16.13
N LEU A 218 -5.03 -5.89 -16.09
CA LEU A 218 -6.19 -5.22 -16.68
C LEU A 218 -5.85 -4.29 -17.87
N GLY A 219 -4.58 -4.01 -18.15
CA GLY A 219 -4.16 -3.09 -19.23
C GLY A 219 -4.59 -3.55 -20.63
N GLY A 220 -4.63 -4.84 -20.87
CA GLY A 220 -5.16 -5.42 -22.11
C GLY A 220 -4.30 -5.21 -23.35
N GLY A 221 -3.03 -4.83 -23.20
CA GLY A 221 -2.08 -4.72 -24.30
C GLY A 221 -1.16 -3.50 -24.27
N PRO A 222 -0.26 -3.36 -25.25
CA PRO A 222 0.79 -2.33 -25.27
C PRO A 222 0.28 -0.90 -25.19
N GLN A 223 -0.92 -0.63 -25.72
CA GLN A 223 -1.50 0.72 -25.73
C GLN A 223 -1.81 1.27 -24.33
N ASN A 224 -2.03 0.40 -23.35
CA ASN A 224 -2.35 0.77 -21.98
C ASN A 224 -1.26 0.31 -21.00
N SER A 225 -0.02 0.26 -21.44
CA SER A 225 1.12 -0.11 -20.60
C SER A 225 1.64 1.09 -19.80
N THR A 226 1.96 0.87 -18.53
CA THR A 226 2.73 1.81 -17.70
C THR A 226 4.21 1.49 -17.77
N LEU A 227 5.05 2.40 -17.25
CA LEU A 227 6.50 2.17 -17.17
C LEU A 227 6.84 0.83 -16.52
N GLU A 228 6.17 0.46 -15.42
CA GLU A 228 6.43 -0.82 -14.74
C GLU A 228 6.07 -2.04 -15.61
N VAL A 229 4.97 -1.97 -16.34
CA VAL A 229 4.57 -3.05 -17.26
C VAL A 229 5.48 -3.08 -18.48
N ALA A 230 5.91 -1.93 -19.00
CA ALA A 230 6.88 -1.87 -20.11
C ALA A 230 8.24 -2.49 -19.73
N ILE A 231 8.72 -2.26 -18.51
CA ILE A 231 9.91 -2.93 -17.96
C ILE A 231 9.74 -4.46 -18.02
N TYR A 232 8.62 -4.95 -17.50
CA TYR A 232 8.31 -6.37 -17.48
C TYR A 232 8.22 -6.97 -18.89
N GLN A 233 7.56 -6.26 -19.81
CA GLN A 233 7.42 -6.67 -21.21
C GLN A 233 8.79 -6.74 -21.92
N ALA A 234 9.65 -5.74 -21.72
CA ALA A 234 10.99 -5.72 -22.30
C ALA A 234 11.83 -6.92 -21.84
N ILE A 235 11.70 -7.36 -20.58
CA ILE A 235 12.44 -8.53 -20.06
C ILE A 235 11.87 -9.86 -20.61
N PHE A 236 10.56 -10.06 -20.52
CA PHE A 236 9.97 -11.40 -20.72
C PHE A 236 9.42 -11.67 -22.13
N PHE A 237 9.10 -10.61 -22.89
CA PHE A 237 8.53 -10.75 -24.22
C PHE A 237 9.44 -10.25 -25.33
N GLU A 238 10.19 -9.17 -25.08
CA GLU A 238 11.11 -8.60 -26.06
C GLU A 238 12.54 -9.13 -25.89
N PHE A 239 12.89 -9.66 -24.69
CA PHE A 239 14.23 -10.11 -24.31
C PHE A 239 15.30 -9.01 -24.48
N ASP A 240 14.89 -7.74 -24.33
CA ASP A 240 15.72 -6.56 -24.47
C ASP A 240 16.05 -5.98 -23.09
N LEU A 241 17.11 -6.50 -22.47
CA LEU A 241 17.56 -6.08 -21.14
C LEU A 241 18.03 -4.63 -21.10
N PRO A 242 18.78 -4.11 -22.10
CA PRO A 242 19.15 -2.69 -22.16
C PRO A 242 17.94 -1.76 -22.19
N LYS A 243 16.91 -2.08 -22.97
CA LYS A 243 15.66 -1.31 -23.03
C LYS A 243 14.93 -1.34 -21.67
N ALA A 244 14.82 -2.54 -21.06
CA ALA A 244 14.23 -2.68 -19.72
C ALA A 244 14.97 -1.82 -18.67
N ALA A 245 16.30 -1.80 -18.72
CA ALA A 245 17.13 -0.97 -17.84
C ALA A 245 16.87 0.52 -18.02
N LEU A 246 16.73 1.01 -19.26
CA LEU A 246 16.39 2.41 -19.52
C LEU A 246 14.99 2.79 -19.02
N PHE A 247 13.97 1.93 -19.22
CA PHE A 247 12.66 2.15 -18.63
C PHE A 247 12.73 2.20 -17.09
N ALA A 248 13.53 1.33 -16.47
CA ALA A 248 13.73 1.33 -15.03
C ALA A 248 14.41 2.62 -14.53
N LEU A 249 15.37 3.17 -15.28
CA LEU A 249 15.98 4.47 -14.98
C LEU A 249 14.99 5.63 -15.09
N VAL A 250 14.15 5.63 -16.11
CA VAL A 250 13.08 6.64 -16.26
C VAL A 250 12.09 6.53 -15.08
N GLN A 251 11.65 5.32 -14.75
CA GLN A 251 10.78 5.08 -13.59
C GLN A 251 11.42 5.57 -12.29
N PHE A 252 12.69 5.25 -12.07
CA PHE A 252 13.45 5.73 -10.92
C PHE A 252 13.51 7.27 -10.87
N ALA A 253 13.85 7.92 -11.98
CA ALA A 253 13.95 9.37 -12.03
C ALA A 253 12.63 10.06 -11.67
N PHE A 254 11.50 9.58 -12.22
CA PHE A 254 10.17 10.08 -11.88
C PHE A 254 9.81 9.85 -10.40
N CYS A 255 10.00 8.64 -9.89
CA CYS A 255 9.68 8.33 -8.50
C CYS A 255 10.57 9.10 -7.53
N PHE A 256 11.86 9.26 -7.83
CA PHE A 256 12.78 10.05 -7.02
C PHE A 256 12.40 11.53 -7.00
N ALA A 257 12.03 12.09 -8.15
CA ALA A 257 11.55 13.48 -8.24
C ALA A 257 10.25 13.67 -7.45
N LEU A 258 9.28 12.79 -7.61
CA LEU A 258 8.00 12.83 -6.87
C LEU A 258 8.21 12.66 -5.37
N PHE A 259 9.05 11.72 -4.96
CA PHE A 259 9.38 11.51 -3.54
C PHE A 259 10.04 12.75 -2.93
N SER A 260 11.03 13.33 -3.62
CA SER A 260 11.72 14.53 -3.18
C SER A 260 10.77 15.73 -3.06
N LEU A 261 9.87 15.90 -4.03
CA LEU A 261 8.85 16.94 -4.04
C LEU A 261 7.83 16.73 -2.90
N SER A 262 7.43 15.49 -2.65
CA SER A 262 6.49 15.15 -1.57
C SER A 262 7.07 15.48 -0.18
N GLN A 263 8.37 15.28 0.03
CA GLN A 263 9.06 15.64 1.28
C GLN A 263 9.07 17.16 1.51
N TYR A 264 9.18 17.94 0.44
CA TYR A 264 9.16 19.39 0.55
C TYR A 264 7.77 19.94 0.94
N TRP A 265 6.69 19.30 0.46
CA TRP A 265 5.31 19.73 0.73
C TRP A 265 4.65 19.05 1.94
N ALA A 266 5.24 17.98 2.47
CA ALA A 266 4.71 17.23 3.60
C ALA A 266 4.94 17.94 4.94
N LYS A 267 4.49 19.20 5.07
CA LYS A 267 4.24 19.78 6.39
C LYS A 267 2.93 19.21 6.91
N ALA A 268 3.01 18.12 7.68
CA ALA A 268 1.84 17.58 8.35
C ALA A 268 1.28 18.65 9.31
N PRO A 269 0.02 19.08 9.14
CA PRO A 269 -0.61 19.87 10.17
C PRO A 269 -0.70 19.03 11.45
N GLU A 270 -0.27 19.57 12.57
CA GLU A 270 -0.52 18.98 13.89
C GLU A 270 -2.03 18.90 14.08
N MET A 271 -2.59 17.71 13.88
CA MET A 271 -4.00 17.46 14.11
C MET A 271 -4.22 17.32 15.61
N GLN A 272 -4.74 18.36 16.23
CA GLN A 272 -5.33 18.24 17.55
C GLN A 272 -6.62 17.43 17.41
N ILE A 273 -6.65 16.26 18.03
CA ILE A 273 -7.87 15.45 18.11
C ILE A 273 -8.83 16.19 19.03
N SER A 274 -9.79 16.90 18.46
CA SER A 274 -10.87 17.52 19.22
C SER A 274 -11.83 16.44 19.73
N GLN A 275 -12.33 16.64 20.97
CA GLN A 275 -13.22 15.68 21.63
C GLN A 275 -14.51 15.42 20.84
N ARG A 276 -15.04 14.21 20.98
CA ARG A 276 -16.10 13.50 20.25
C ARG A 276 -17.50 14.13 20.27
N TYR A 277 -17.71 15.44 20.24
CA TYR A 277 -19.06 15.98 20.10
C TYR A 277 -19.40 16.21 18.63
N ARG A 278 -20.31 15.38 18.09
CA ARG A 278 -20.88 15.58 16.77
C ARG A 278 -21.97 16.62 16.82
N TRP A 279 -21.73 17.75 16.21
CA TRP A 279 -22.82 18.67 15.91
C TRP A 279 -23.43 18.28 14.56
N VAL A 280 -24.70 17.85 14.57
CA VAL A 280 -25.45 17.56 13.35
C VAL A 280 -26.20 18.80 12.92
N LEU A 281 -25.74 19.45 11.85
CA LEU A 281 -26.51 20.54 11.25
C LEU A 281 -27.83 20.00 10.66
N PRO A 282 -28.95 20.71 10.88
CA PRO A 282 -30.19 20.37 10.20
C PRO A 282 -29.98 20.47 8.68
N SER A 283 -29.95 19.35 8.01
CA SER A 283 -29.83 19.27 6.55
C SER A 283 -31.20 19.05 5.93
N SER A 284 -31.43 19.60 4.74
CA SER A 284 -32.65 19.31 3.98
C SER A 284 -32.74 17.82 3.64
N ASN A 285 -33.97 17.32 3.43
CA ASN A 285 -34.18 15.91 3.06
C ASN A 285 -33.45 15.53 1.77
N ALA A 286 -33.34 16.46 0.80
CA ALA A 286 -32.58 16.25 -0.43
C ALA A 286 -31.08 16.02 -0.18
N VAL A 287 -30.47 16.76 0.74
CA VAL A 287 -29.04 16.57 1.12
C VAL A 287 -28.86 15.24 1.84
N LYS A 288 -29.79 14.86 2.74
CA LYS A 288 -29.76 13.53 3.39
C LYS A 288 -29.86 12.40 2.38
N PHE A 289 -30.78 12.52 1.42
CA PHE A 289 -30.91 11.53 0.36
C PHE A 289 -29.62 11.42 -0.48
N GLY A 290 -29.01 12.54 -0.86
CA GLY A 290 -27.71 12.55 -1.54
C GLY A 290 -26.60 11.85 -0.75
N HIS A 291 -26.52 12.10 0.56
CA HIS A 291 -25.55 11.41 1.43
C HIS A 291 -25.81 9.89 1.51
N VAL A 292 -27.08 9.47 1.63
CA VAL A 292 -27.45 8.05 1.65
C VAL A 292 -27.09 7.39 0.31
N PHE A 293 -27.39 8.05 -0.81
CA PHE A 293 -27.06 7.55 -2.13
C PHE A 293 -25.55 7.35 -2.33
N VAL A 294 -24.73 8.33 -1.97
CA VAL A 294 -23.26 8.24 -2.06
C VAL A 294 -22.75 7.10 -1.18
N LEU A 295 -23.22 7.03 0.07
CA LEU A 295 -22.80 5.99 1.02
C LEU A 295 -23.17 4.60 0.48
N PHE A 296 -24.42 4.41 0.02
CA PHE A 296 -24.89 3.14 -0.52
C PHE A 296 -24.09 2.74 -1.77
N SER A 297 -23.90 3.67 -2.72
CA SER A 297 -23.20 3.40 -3.98
C SER A 297 -21.73 2.99 -3.75
N VAL A 298 -21.01 3.69 -2.86
CA VAL A 298 -19.62 3.35 -2.56
C VAL A 298 -19.54 2.03 -1.77
N CYS A 299 -20.42 1.81 -0.80
CA CYS A 299 -20.47 0.52 -0.10
C CYS A 299 -20.77 -0.63 -1.05
N LEU A 300 -21.72 -0.48 -1.97
CA LEU A 300 -22.05 -1.48 -2.97
C LEU A 300 -20.84 -1.76 -3.89
N PHE A 301 -20.17 -0.70 -4.34
CA PHE A 301 -18.97 -0.80 -5.17
C PHE A 301 -17.83 -1.58 -4.49
N ILE A 302 -17.61 -1.35 -3.21
CA ILE A 302 -16.54 -2.02 -2.45
C ILE A 302 -16.93 -3.46 -2.05
N LEU A 303 -18.20 -3.69 -1.67
CA LEU A 303 -18.64 -5.00 -1.18
C LEU A 303 -18.90 -6.01 -2.29
N SER A 304 -19.37 -5.56 -3.47
CA SER A 304 -19.76 -6.48 -4.55
C SER A 304 -18.62 -7.37 -5.05
N PRO A 305 -17.36 -6.91 -5.26
CA PRO A 305 -16.26 -7.79 -5.65
C PRO A 305 -15.90 -8.80 -4.56
N LEU A 306 -15.94 -8.41 -3.29
CA LEU A 306 -15.67 -9.30 -2.16
C LEU A 306 -16.73 -10.40 -2.07
N PHE A 307 -18.00 -10.02 -2.22
CA PHE A 307 -19.10 -10.98 -2.23
C PHE A 307 -19.00 -11.93 -3.44
N ASN A 308 -18.60 -11.40 -4.61
CA ASN A 308 -18.40 -12.22 -5.81
C ASN A 308 -17.31 -13.28 -5.62
N ILE A 309 -16.18 -12.94 -4.99
CA ILE A 309 -15.11 -13.91 -4.69
C ILE A 309 -15.64 -15.05 -3.83
N VAL A 310 -16.36 -14.72 -2.76
CA VAL A 310 -16.94 -15.74 -1.86
C VAL A 310 -17.97 -16.59 -2.61
N PHE A 311 -18.86 -15.96 -3.38
CA PHE A 311 -19.89 -16.66 -4.12
C PHE A 311 -19.32 -17.60 -5.17
N GLN A 312 -18.40 -17.13 -6.02
CA GLN A 312 -17.77 -17.97 -7.04
C GLN A 312 -16.92 -19.09 -6.43
N GLY A 313 -16.17 -18.79 -5.37
CA GLY A 313 -15.34 -19.78 -4.69
C GLY A 313 -16.17 -20.91 -4.07
N LEU A 314 -17.27 -20.58 -3.39
CA LEU A 314 -18.16 -21.58 -2.79
C LEU A 314 -19.03 -22.33 -3.81
N SER A 315 -19.32 -21.69 -4.97
CA SER A 315 -20.14 -22.29 -6.04
C SER A 315 -19.31 -23.11 -7.04
N ALA A 316 -18.00 -23.24 -6.81
CA ALA A 316 -17.14 -24.03 -7.71
C ALA A 316 -17.57 -25.51 -7.70
N THR A 317 -17.87 -26.07 -8.89
CA THR A 317 -18.45 -27.40 -9.06
C THR A 317 -17.58 -28.53 -8.52
N GLN A 318 -16.27 -28.33 -8.44
CA GLN A 318 -15.28 -29.28 -7.93
C GLN A 318 -14.42 -28.67 -6.83
N LEU A 319 -15.02 -27.93 -5.89
CA LEU A 319 -14.30 -27.23 -4.82
C LEU A 319 -13.26 -28.13 -4.12
N PHE A 320 -13.68 -29.33 -3.68
CA PHE A 320 -12.80 -30.27 -2.99
C PHE A 320 -11.74 -30.89 -3.93
N GLY A 321 -12.04 -31.08 -5.22
CA GLY A 321 -11.08 -31.57 -6.19
C GLY A 321 -9.96 -30.57 -6.44
N TYR A 322 -10.29 -29.30 -6.58
CA TYR A 322 -9.30 -28.24 -6.73
C TYR A 322 -8.47 -28.01 -5.46
N TRP A 323 -9.07 -28.22 -4.29
CA TRP A 323 -8.34 -28.19 -3.02
C TRP A 323 -7.34 -29.35 -2.86
N GLN A 324 -7.50 -30.45 -3.59
CA GLN A 324 -6.52 -31.54 -3.61
C GLN A 324 -5.37 -31.32 -4.59
N ASN A 325 -5.41 -30.23 -5.39
CA ASN A 325 -4.36 -29.92 -6.36
C ASN A 325 -3.03 -29.63 -5.65
N PRO A 326 -1.94 -30.39 -5.91
CA PRO A 326 -0.64 -30.18 -5.30
C PRO A 326 -0.05 -28.78 -5.56
N GLN A 327 -0.36 -28.15 -6.70
CA GLN A 327 0.12 -26.81 -7.03
C GLN A 327 -0.45 -25.75 -6.07
N LEU A 328 -1.73 -25.87 -5.66
CA LEU A 328 -2.33 -24.96 -4.69
C LEU A 328 -1.60 -25.06 -3.34
N TRP A 329 -1.31 -26.26 -2.88
CA TRP A 329 -0.63 -26.50 -1.61
C TRP A 329 0.82 -26.04 -1.63
N LYS A 330 1.54 -26.23 -2.75
CA LYS A 330 2.88 -25.64 -2.93
C LYS A 330 2.83 -24.12 -2.85
N ALA A 331 1.94 -23.48 -3.62
CA ALA A 331 1.78 -22.02 -3.60
C ALA A 331 1.36 -21.50 -2.22
N LEU A 332 0.49 -22.22 -1.52
CA LEU A 332 0.09 -21.92 -0.15
C LEU A 332 1.28 -22.00 0.82
N ALA A 333 2.08 -23.08 0.74
CA ALA A 333 3.25 -23.26 1.60
C ALA A 333 4.28 -22.14 1.38
N TYR A 334 4.58 -21.79 0.12
CA TYR A 334 5.48 -20.66 -0.19
C TYR A 334 4.91 -19.33 0.32
N SER A 335 3.64 -19.05 0.12
CA SER A 335 3.01 -17.83 0.61
C SER A 335 3.02 -17.74 2.15
N LEU A 336 2.73 -18.85 2.85
CA LEU A 336 2.71 -18.91 4.31
C LEU A 336 4.11 -18.90 4.96
N THR A 337 5.15 -19.22 4.21
CA THR A 337 6.53 -19.12 4.70
C THR A 337 7.17 -17.78 4.31
N MET A 338 6.99 -17.33 3.08
CA MET A 338 7.59 -16.11 2.55
C MET A 338 7.00 -14.83 3.19
N ALA A 339 5.67 -14.76 3.34
CA ALA A 339 5.05 -13.54 3.85
C ALA A 339 5.41 -13.25 5.33
N PRO A 340 5.39 -14.21 6.27
CA PRO A 340 5.88 -13.96 7.62
C PRO A 340 7.38 -13.66 7.68
N THR A 341 8.22 -14.32 6.85
CA THR A 341 9.66 -14.03 6.83
C THR A 341 9.94 -12.61 6.38
N ALA A 342 9.30 -12.15 5.31
CA ALA A 342 9.38 -10.77 4.86
C ALA A 342 8.86 -9.79 5.92
N GLY A 343 7.73 -10.12 6.58
CA GLY A 343 7.18 -9.33 7.69
C GLY A 343 8.14 -9.21 8.87
N ILE A 344 8.76 -10.31 9.29
CA ILE A 344 9.76 -10.32 10.37
C ILE A 344 10.98 -9.49 9.99
N LEU A 345 11.51 -9.67 8.77
CA LEU A 345 12.65 -8.89 8.27
C LEU A 345 12.32 -7.39 8.24
N SER A 346 11.13 -7.01 7.74
CA SER A 346 10.69 -5.62 7.69
C SER A 346 10.59 -5.00 9.09
N VAL A 347 10.02 -5.74 10.06
CA VAL A 347 9.91 -5.27 11.46
C VAL A 347 11.28 -5.14 12.10
N LEU A 348 12.19 -6.09 11.88
CA LEU A 348 13.57 -6.02 12.38
C LEU A 348 14.30 -4.81 11.77
N PHE A 349 14.23 -4.62 10.47
CA PHE A 349 14.84 -3.46 9.80
C PHE A 349 14.28 -2.14 10.34
N GLY A 350 12.96 -2.00 10.37
CA GLY A 350 12.29 -0.81 10.90
C GLY A 350 12.64 -0.53 12.36
N PHE A 351 12.65 -1.54 13.20
CA PHE A 351 13.00 -1.42 14.61
C PHE A 351 14.44 -0.94 14.80
N PHE A 352 15.43 -1.54 14.12
CA PHE A 352 16.83 -1.13 14.24
C PHE A 352 17.10 0.26 13.65
N LEU A 353 16.45 0.62 12.53
CA LEU A 353 16.55 1.97 11.97
C LEU A 353 15.98 3.02 12.93
N LEU A 354 14.83 2.74 13.55
CA LEU A 354 14.22 3.64 14.53
C LEU A 354 15.04 3.74 15.81
N LEU A 355 15.66 2.65 16.27
CA LEU A 355 16.60 2.72 17.39
C LEU A 355 17.77 3.66 17.08
N LEU A 356 18.37 3.53 15.91
CA LEU A 356 19.47 4.39 15.47
C LEU A 356 19.02 5.85 15.33
N SER A 357 17.90 6.07 14.66
CA SER A 357 17.30 7.41 14.49
C SER A 357 17.04 8.10 15.83
N ARG A 358 16.45 7.38 16.78
CA ARG A 358 16.16 7.86 18.14
C ARG A 358 17.44 8.25 18.90
N GLN A 359 18.47 7.44 18.81
CA GLN A 359 19.77 7.73 19.45
C GLN A 359 20.42 8.98 18.86
N LEU A 360 20.36 9.16 17.54
CA LEU A 360 20.89 10.35 16.88
C LEU A 360 20.10 11.63 17.23
N GLN A 361 18.79 11.53 17.41
CA GLN A 361 17.99 12.65 17.93
C GLN A 361 18.42 13.03 19.35
N TRP A 362 18.67 12.04 20.20
CA TRP A 362 19.14 12.27 21.56
C TRP A 362 20.53 12.91 21.60
N LEU A 363 21.41 12.58 20.64
CA LEU A 363 22.73 13.20 20.49
C LEU A 363 22.72 14.56 19.78
N TYR A 364 21.54 15.18 19.60
CA TYR A 364 21.37 16.44 18.89
C TYR A 364 21.85 16.42 17.42
N HIS A 365 21.75 15.27 16.75
CA HIS A 365 21.96 15.13 15.31
C HIS A 365 20.64 14.89 14.53
N PRO A 366 19.68 15.84 14.54
CA PRO A 366 18.36 15.62 13.94
C PRO A 366 18.42 15.44 12.42
N LYS A 367 19.38 16.08 11.72
CA LYS A 367 19.56 15.93 10.28
C LYS A 367 19.96 14.50 9.90
N LEU A 368 20.88 13.88 10.66
CA LEU A 368 21.33 12.52 10.43
C LEU A 368 20.21 11.51 10.77
N SER A 369 19.49 11.75 11.84
CA SER A 369 18.29 10.96 12.20
C SER A 369 17.26 10.96 11.06
N HIS A 370 16.97 12.15 10.50
CA HIS A 370 16.05 12.28 9.39
C HIS A 370 16.56 11.56 8.13
N LEU A 371 17.86 11.65 7.84
CA LEU A 371 18.48 10.96 6.70
C LEU A 371 18.34 9.45 6.81
N ILE A 372 18.53 8.87 8.00
CA ILE A 372 18.37 7.43 8.24
C ILE A 372 16.91 6.98 8.02
N LEU A 373 15.94 7.72 8.52
CA LEU A 373 14.53 7.41 8.29
C LEU A 373 14.16 7.54 6.81
N THR A 374 14.69 8.55 6.13
CA THR A 374 14.51 8.71 4.67
C THR A 374 15.14 7.53 3.92
N GLY A 375 16.31 7.05 4.36
CA GLY A 375 16.94 5.85 3.81
C GLY A 375 16.08 4.59 3.97
N GLY A 376 15.42 4.42 5.12
CA GLY A 376 14.44 3.36 5.33
C GLY A 376 13.17 3.48 4.46
N MET A 377 12.91 4.67 3.92
CA MET A 377 11.77 4.92 3.01
C MET A 377 12.18 4.95 1.54
N MET A 378 13.41 4.55 1.19
CA MET A 378 13.93 4.63 -0.19
C MET A 378 13.10 3.84 -1.21
N ILE A 379 12.35 2.82 -0.78
CA ILE A 379 11.45 2.07 -1.67
C ILE A 379 10.37 2.97 -2.32
N LEU A 380 10.04 4.10 -1.71
CA LEU A 380 9.12 5.08 -2.30
C LEU A 380 9.77 5.89 -3.43
N ALA A 381 11.10 5.99 -3.42
CA ALA A 381 11.88 6.65 -4.47
C ALA A 381 12.38 5.64 -5.54
N ILE A 382 12.65 4.40 -5.13
CA ILE A 382 13.10 3.30 -5.99
C ILE A 382 12.06 2.18 -5.88
N PRO A 383 11.06 2.15 -6.78
CA PRO A 383 9.96 1.17 -6.72
C PRO A 383 10.47 -0.28 -6.72
N THR A 384 9.64 -1.18 -6.17
CA THR A 384 9.98 -2.61 -6.06
C THR A 384 10.37 -3.22 -7.40
N ILE A 385 9.73 -2.82 -8.50
CA ILE A 385 10.06 -3.32 -9.85
C ILE A 385 11.48 -2.92 -10.27
N VAL A 386 11.90 -1.67 -10.02
CA VAL A 386 13.25 -1.18 -10.36
C VAL A 386 14.31 -1.92 -9.53
N LEU A 387 14.04 -2.09 -8.22
CA LEU A 387 14.90 -2.88 -7.35
C LEU A 387 15.02 -4.32 -7.83
N ALA A 388 13.89 -4.95 -8.15
CA ALA A 388 13.83 -6.34 -8.58
C ALA A 388 14.53 -6.54 -9.94
N VAL A 389 14.34 -5.62 -10.89
CA VAL A 389 15.04 -5.66 -12.20
C VAL A 389 16.55 -5.53 -12.01
N GLY A 390 16.99 -4.55 -11.21
CA GLY A 390 18.43 -4.40 -10.97
C GLY A 390 19.06 -5.63 -10.31
N LEU A 391 18.35 -6.26 -9.36
CA LEU A 391 18.79 -7.53 -8.78
C LEU A 391 18.75 -8.67 -9.81
N PHE A 392 17.73 -8.72 -10.66
CA PHE A 392 17.63 -9.70 -11.75
C PHE A 392 18.82 -9.58 -12.70
N LEU A 393 19.15 -8.37 -13.16
CA LEU A 393 20.29 -8.10 -14.03
C LEU A 393 21.64 -8.43 -13.36
N TRP A 394 21.76 -8.18 -12.06
CA TRP A 394 22.98 -8.48 -11.32
C TRP A 394 23.18 -9.98 -11.09
N LEU A 395 22.08 -10.71 -10.98
CA LEU A 395 22.06 -12.11 -10.61
C LEU A 395 21.91 -13.07 -11.80
N GLN A 396 21.70 -12.54 -13.03
CA GLN A 396 21.38 -13.36 -14.22
C GLN A 396 22.41 -14.44 -14.58
N ASP A 397 23.70 -14.25 -14.21
CA ASP A 397 24.78 -15.18 -14.49
C ASP A 397 24.96 -16.26 -13.40
N ILE A 398 24.10 -16.24 -12.37
CA ILE A 398 24.17 -17.17 -11.25
C ILE A 398 23.00 -18.14 -11.30
N ASP A 399 23.27 -19.44 -11.29
CA ASP A 399 22.23 -20.47 -11.18
C ASP A 399 21.60 -20.45 -9.78
N PHE A 400 20.36 -19.97 -9.69
CA PHE A 400 19.64 -19.89 -8.44
C PHE A 400 18.77 -21.12 -8.18
N SER A 401 18.98 -21.73 -7.01
CA SER A 401 17.97 -22.64 -6.46
C SER A 401 16.74 -21.88 -5.95
N ALA A 402 15.61 -22.55 -5.81
CA ALA A 402 14.39 -21.99 -5.23
C ALA A 402 14.62 -21.32 -3.87
N GLY A 403 15.61 -21.79 -3.08
CA GLY A 403 15.99 -21.18 -1.80
C GLY A 403 16.60 -19.79 -1.93
N HIS A 404 17.44 -19.56 -2.94
CA HIS A 404 18.02 -18.23 -3.20
C HIS A 404 16.93 -17.25 -3.67
N LEU A 405 16.06 -17.68 -4.58
CA LEU A 405 14.93 -16.88 -5.05
C LEU A 405 13.98 -16.50 -3.90
N PHE A 406 13.74 -17.44 -2.98
CA PHE A 406 12.96 -17.18 -1.77
C PHE A 406 13.55 -16.03 -0.93
N VAL A 407 14.87 -16.00 -0.74
CA VAL A 407 15.55 -14.93 0.02
C VAL A 407 15.43 -13.60 -0.71
N VAL A 408 15.71 -13.56 -2.01
CA VAL A 408 15.61 -12.32 -2.81
C VAL A 408 14.21 -11.73 -2.76
N VAL A 409 13.17 -12.53 -3.03
CA VAL A 409 11.77 -12.07 -3.00
C VAL A 409 11.37 -11.64 -1.59
N SER A 410 11.76 -12.38 -0.55
CA SER A 410 11.47 -12.02 0.84
C SER A 410 12.10 -10.68 1.23
N VAL A 411 13.32 -10.39 0.78
CA VAL A 411 13.99 -9.09 1.02
C VAL A 411 13.29 -7.97 0.26
N CYS A 412 12.94 -8.15 -1.01
CA CYS A 412 12.19 -7.16 -1.79
C CYS A 412 10.86 -6.81 -1.10
N ASN A 413 10.10 -7.82 -0.68
CA ASN A 413 8.83 -7.65 0.01
C ASN A 413 9.01 -7.00 1.39
N ALA A 414 10.09 -7.34 2.11
CA ALA A 414 10.40 -6.71 3.40
C ALA A 414 10.67 -5.21 3.25
N LEU A 415 11.41 -4.81 2.21
CA LEU A 415 11.67 -3.41 1.90
C LEU A 415 10.41 -2.67 1.42
N ALA A 416 9.54 -3.32 0.66
CA ALA A 416 8.25 -2.76 0.24
C ALA A 416 7.34 -2.43 1.43
N ALA A 417 7.35 -3.28 2.47
CA ALA A 417 6.57 -3.08 3.69
C ALA A 417 7.24 -2.10 4.70
N LEU A 418 8.54 -1.85 4.59
CA LEU A 418 9.34 -1.10 5.56
C LEU A 418 8.82 0.32 5.88
N PRO A 419 8.37 1.14 4.92
CA PRO A 419 7.81 2.47 5.22
C PRO A 419 6.60 2.43 6.16
N PHE A 420 5.75 1.42 6.01
CA PHE A 420 4.57 1.24 6.85
C PHE A 420 4.97 0.84 8.28
N VAL A 421 5.94 -0.06 8.41
CA VAL A 421 6.52 -0.48 9.70
C VAL A 421 7.14 0.72 10.43
N ILE A 422 7.94 1.53 9.73
CA ILE A 422 8.54 2.75 10.28
C ILE A 422 7.46 3.71 10.79
N LYS A 423 6.40 3.96 9.99
CA LYS A 423 5.30 4.85 10.40
C LYS A 423 4.57 4.35 11.64
N ILE A 424 4.33 3.05 11.75
CA ILE A 424 3.62 2.45 12.90
C ILE A 424 4.46 2.54 14.18
N LEU A 425 5.75 2.23 14.09
CA LEU A 425 6.62 2.13 15.26
C LEU A 425 7.22 3.46 15.71
N ASN A 426 7.34 4.45 14.82
CA ASN A 426 8.02 5.71 15.09
C ASN A 426 7.41 6.48 16.28
N THR A 427 6.09 6.66 16.29
CA THR A 427 5.41 7.41 17.36
C THR A 427 5.52 6.73 18.72
N PRO A 428 5.17 5.43 18.90
CA PRO A 428 5.28 4.80 20.21
C PRO A 428 6.73 4.67 20.69
N MET A 429 7.70 4.48 19.79
CA MET A 429 9.11 4.44 20.18
C MET A 429 9.62 5.82 20.68
N ASN A 430 9.21 6.90 20.03
CA ASN A 430 9.59 8.26 20.46
C ASN A 430 8.90 8.65 21.77
N GLN A 431 7.61 8.32 21.94
CA GLN A 431 6.88 8.56 23.20
C GLN A 431 7.52 7.79 24.35
N SER A 432 7.84 6.51 24.17
CA SER A 432 8.54 5.71 25.18
C SER A 432 9.84 6.37 25.64
N MET A 433 10.61 6.95 24.73
CA MET A 433 11.84 7.65 25.06
C MET A 433 11.57 8.94 25.84
N GLN A 434 10.62 9.77 25.42
CA GLN A 434 10.33 11.03 26.10
C GLN A 434 9.88 10.83 27.54
N TYR A 435 9.06 9.80 27.80
CA TYR A 435 8.50 9.57 29.14
C TYR A 435 9.47 8.84 30.09
N TYR A 436 10.19 7.82 29.59
CA TYR A 436 10.92 6.89 30.47
C TYR A 436 12.45 7.05 30.45
N GLU A 437 13.02 7.89 29.57
CA GLU A 437 14.48 8.04 29.49
C GLU A 437 15.08 8.51 30.80
N LYS A 438 14.54 9.56 31.38
CA LYS A 438 15.03 10.10 32.67
C LYS A 438 14.91 9.09 33.81
N LEU A 439 13.84 8.30 33.82
CA LEU A 439 13.62 7.24 34.79
C LEU A 439 14.63 6.11 34.61
N CYS A 440 14.86 5.68 33.37
CA CYS A 440 15.87 4.66 33.06
C CYS A 440 17.27 5.08 33.51
N LEU A 441 17.62 6.35 33.29
CA LEU A 441 18.92 6.90 33.71
C LEU A 441 19.05 6.95 35.23
N SER A 442 18.01 7.38 35.95
CA SER A 442 18.03 7.46 37.42
C SER A 442 18.10 6.09 38.09
N LEU A 443 17.48 5.07 37.50
CA LEU A 443 17.47 3.69 38.01
C LEU A 443 18.57 2.82 37.41
N ASN A 444 19.46 3.38 36.59
CA ASN A 444 20.53 2.67 35.88
C ASN A 444 20.01 1.44 35.07
N ILE A 445 18.79 1.52 34.52
CA ILE A 445 18.19 0.47 33.69
C ILE A 445 18.70 0.65 32.26
N THR A 446 19.52 -0.29 31.76
CA THR A 446 20.17 -0.18 30.47
C THR A 446 20.06 -1.46 29.62
N GLY A 447 20.29 -1.35 28.32
CA GLY A 447 20.41 -2.47 27.38
C GLY A 447 19.19 -3.40 27.37
N TRP A 448 19.40 -4.70 27.52
CA TRP A 448 18.34 -5.72 27.48
C TRP A 448 17.31 -5.58 28.60
N GLN A 449 17.70 -5.15 29.79
CA GLN A 449 16.76 -4.90 30.89
C GLN A 449 15.78 -3.78 30.54
N ARG A 450 16.27 -2.69 29.94
CA ARG A 450 15.42 -1.59 29.47
C ARG A 450 14.43 -2.08 28.41
N PHE A 451 14.91 -2.82 27.42
CA PHE A 451 14.05 -3.38 26.39
C PHE A 451 12.94 -4.26 26.99
N ARG A 452 13.30 -5.22 27.85
CA ARG A 452 12.36 -6.19 28.42
C ARG A 452 11.34 -5.56 29.38
N LEU A 453 11.77 -4.62 30.24
CA LEU A 453 10.94 -4.08 31.31
C LEU A 453 10.09 -2.88 30.90
N ILE A 454 10.58 -2.07 29.95
CA ILE A 454 9.96 -0.78 29.60
C ILE A 454 9.54 -0.76 28.13
N GLU A 455 10.45 -1.01 27.20
CA GLU A 455 10.17 -0.81 25.78
C GLU A 455 9.26 -1.91 25.22
N TYR A 456 9.54 -3.18 25.49
CA TYR A 456 8.75 -4.30 24.95
C TYR A 456 7.29 -4.29 25.42
N PRO A 457 6.93 -4.06 26.69
CA PRO A 457 5.55 -3.95 27.11
C PRO A 457 4.76 -2.86 26.39
N LEU A 458 5.40 -1.70 26.14
CA LEU A 458 4.81 -0.58 25.42
C LEU A 458 4.73 -0.81 23.91
N LEU A 459 5.72 -1.49 23.35
CA LEU A 459 5.82 -1.74 21.90
C LEU A 459 5.16 -3.05 21.46
N LYS A 460 4.75 -3.92 22.38
CA LYS A 460 4.18 -5.23 22.07
C LYS A 460 3.01 -5.15 21.09
N ALA A 461 2.05 -4.24 21.32
CA ALA A 461 0.91 -4.07 20.44
C ALA A 461 1.28 -3.42 19.09
N PRO A 462 2.02 -2.29 19.04
CA PRO A 462 2.52 -1.75 17.78
C PRO A 462 3.38 -2.74 16.96
N LEU A 463 4.24 -3.53 17.60
CA LEU A 463 5.06 -4.54 16.94
C LEU A 463 4.21 -5.65 16.32
N LYS A 464 3.22 -6.15 17.03
CA LYS A 464 2.28 -7.15 16.49
C LYS A 464 1.50 -6.60 15.30
N TYR A 465 1.01 -5.35 15.42
CA TYR A 465 0.29 -4.69 14.34
C TYR A 465 1.18 -4.49 13.11
N ALA A 466 2.41 -3.99 13.31
CA ALA A 466 3.38 -3.81 12.23
C ALA A 466 3.75 -5.13 11.55
N LEU A 467 3.97 -6.20 12.34
CA LEU A 467 4.27 -7.53 11.82
C LEU A 467 3.12 -8.08 10.98
N ALA A 468 1.90 -8.02 11.50
CA ALA A 468 0.73 -8.51 10.79
C ALA A 468 0.46 -7.73 9.51
N LEU A 469 0.60 -6.38 9.54
CA LEU A 469 0.45 -5.56 8.34
C LEU A 469 1.54 -5.87 7.31
N ALA A 470 2.82 -5.94 7.71
CA ALA A 470 3.92 -6.26 6.81
C ALA A 470 3.78 -7.68 6.21
N THR A 471 3.35 -8.66 7.00
CA THR A 471 3.05 -10.02 6.53
C THR A 471 1.93 -10.00 5.48
N THR A 472 0.86 -9.24 5.72
CA THR A 472 -0.26 -9.20 4.78
C THR A 472 0.09 -8.46 3.49
N LEU A 473 0.86 -7.37 3.57
CA LEU A 473 1.37 -6.68 2.38
C LEU A 473 2.27 -7.61 1.55
N SER A 474 3.16 -8.36 2.20
CA SER A 474 4.00 -9.35 1.50
C SER A 474 3.20 -10.52 0.92
N LEU A 475 2.13 -10.97 1.59
CA LEU A 475 1.24 -12.00 1.07
C LEU A 475 0.56 -11.56 -0.24
N GLY A 476 0.27 -10.28 -0.37
CA GLY A 476 -0.38 -9.67 -1.53
C GLY A 476 0.57 -9.23 -2.62
N ASP A 477 1.87 -9.15 -2.37
CA ASP A 477 2.83 -8.63 -3.34
C ASP A 477 3.08 -9.65 -4.45
N PHE A 478 2.90 -9.17 -5.66
CA PHE A 478 3.13 -9.92 -6.88
C PHE A 478 4.36 -9.43 -7.65
N THR A 479 4.85 -8.22 -7.39
CA THR A 479 5.84 -7.54 -8.21
C THR A 479 7.17 -8.29 -8.29
N ALA A 480 7.74 -8.63 -7.14
CA ALA A 480 9.02 -9.35 -7.09
C ALA A 480 8.88 -10.77 -7.64
N ILE A 481 7.81 -11.50 -7.28
CA ILE A 481 7.63 -12.87 -7.75
C ILE A 481 7.28 -12.96 -9.24
N ALA A 482 6.74 -11.90 -9.83
CA ALA A 482 6.51 -11.85 -11.28
C ALA A 482 7.82 -11.92 -12.08
N LEU A 483 8.93 -11.38 -11.51
CA LEU A 483 10.25 -11.41 -12.14
C LEU A 483 11.04 -12.69 -11.81
N PHE A 484 10.94 -13.18 -10.58
CA PHE A 484 11.73 -14.30 -10.09
C PHE A 484 10.96 -15.62 -10.00
N GLY A 485 9.65 -15.60 -10.27
CA GLY A 485 8.80 -16.79 -10.20
C GLY A 485 9.15 -17.84 -11.24
N SER A 486 9.04 -19.11 -10.83
CA SER A 486 9.24 -20.27 -11.70
C SER A 486 8.14 -21.30 -11.39
N PRO A 487 7.98 -22.35 -12.23
CA PRO A 487 7.03 -23.43 -11.94
C PRO A 487 7.25 -24.11 -10.58
N ASP A 488 8.50 -24.12 -10.10
CA ASP A 488 8.86 -24.68 -8.80
C ASP A 488 8.79 -23.69 -7.66
N PHE A 489 8.77 -22.39 -7.95
CA PHE A 489 8.68 -21.30 -6.97
C PHE A 489 7.54 -20.35 -7.34
N THR A 490 6.37 -20.60 -6.76
CA THR A 490 5.15 -19.82 -7.04
C THR A 490 4.37 -19.50 -5.77
N SER A 491 3.86 -18.26 -5.66
CA SER A 491 2.98 -17.84 -4.57
C SER A 491 1.51 -17.95 -4.94
N LEU A 492 0.59 -17.85 -3.96
CA LEU A 492 -0.85 -17.82 -4.23
C LEU A 492 -1.28 -16.69 -5.20
N PRO A 493 -0.81 -15.43 -5.06
CA PRO A 493 -1.09 -14.41 -6.06
C PRO A 493 -0.57 -14.78 -7.46
N HIS A 494 0.63 -15.34 -7.58
CA HIS A 494 1.18 -15.74 -8.86
C HIS A 494 0.38 -16.88 -9.50
N LEU A 495 0.00 -17.90 -8.72
CA LEU A 495 -0.88 -18.98 -9.18
C LEU A 495 -2.23 -18.42 -9.65
N LEU A 496 -2.84 -17.50 -8.89
CA LEU A 496 -4.10 -16.84 -9.28
C LEU A 496 -3.98 -16.09 -10.60
N TYR A 497 -2.87 -15.35 -10.80
CA TYR A 497 -2.60 -14.65 -12.06
C TYR A 497 -2.51 -15.62 -13.24
N GLN A 498 -1.77 -16.72 -13.09
CA GLN A 498 -1.65 -17.76 -14.13
C GLN A 498 -3.01 -18.39 -14.46
N GLN A 499 -3.82 -18.71 -13.45
CA GLN A 499 -5.14 -19.31 -13.64
C GLN A 499 -6.11 -18.35 -14.34
N ILE A 500 -6.08 -17.05 -14.00
CA ILE A 500 -6.88 -16.03 -14.70
C ILE A 500 -6.44 -15.93 -16.17
N GLY A 501 -5.14 -15.85 -16.43
CA GLY A 501 -4.57 -15.75 -17.78
C GLY A 501 -4.86 -16.99 -18.65
N GLN A 502 -5.01 -18.16 -18.03
CA GLN A 502 -5.34 -19.42 -18.71
C GLN A 502 -6.86 -19.67 -18.80
N TYR A 503 -7.70 -18.72 -18.38
CA TYR A 503 -9.17 -18.86 -18.36
C TYR A 503 -9.69 -20.01 -17.48
N ARG A 504 -8.91 -20.46 -16.50
CA ARG A 504 -9.30 -21.50 -15.54
C ARG A 504 -10.11 -20.88 -14.39
N SER A 505 -11.29 -20.37 -14.70
CA SER A 505 -12.09 -19.58 -13.78
C SER A 505 -12.48 -20.31 -12.49
N GLN A 506 -12.76 -21.61 -12.55
CA GLN A 506 -13.13 -22.43 -11.39
C GLN A 506 -11.95 -22.61 -10.41
N GLU A 507 -10.76 -22.92 -10.93
CA GLU A 507 -9.54 -23.03 -10.14
C GLU A 507 -9.15 -21.67 -9.54
N ALA A 508 -9.23 -20.61 -10.35
CA ALA A 508 -8.98 -19.23 -9.89
C ALA A 508 -9.92 -18.82 -8.75
N ALA A 509 -11.21 -19.21 -8.82
CA ALA A 509 -12.17 -18.93 -7.77
C ALA A 509 -11.81 -19.61 -6.44
N VAL A 510 -11.35 -20.87 -6.47
CA VAL A 510 -10.92 -21.60 -5.27
C VAL A 510 -9.62 -21.00 -4.70
N THR A 511 -8.66 -20.67 -5.56
CA THR A 511 -7.41 -20.00 -5.15
C THR A 511 -7.70 -18.62 -4.54
N ALA A 512 -8.61 -17.84 -5.16
CA ALA A 512 -9.03 -16.54 -4.65
C ALA A 512 -9.74 -16.65 -3.30
N LEU A 513 -10.64 -17.64 -3.12
CA LEU A 513 -11.31 -17.88 -1.84
C LEU A 513 -10.30 -18.25 -0.74
N THR A 514 -9.33 -19.10 -1.05
CA THR A 514 -8.26 -19.49 -0.12
C THR A 514 -7.42 -18.27 0.30
N LEU A 515 -7.03 -17.43 -0.67
CA LEU A 515 -6.26 -16.23 -0.42
C LEU A 515 -7.07 -15.20 0.39
N LEU A 516 -8.37 -15.04 0.10
CA LEU A 516 -9.26 -14.19 0.89
C LEU A 516 -9.38 -14.68 2.34
N GLY A 517 -9.52 -15.98 2.54
CA GLY A 517 -9.59 -16.57 3.87
C GLY A 517 -8.34 -16.29 4.70
N LEU A 518 -7.15 -16.41 4.09
CA LEU A 518 -5.88 -16.07 4.75
C LEU A 518 -5.80 -14.58 5.10
N CYS A 519 -6.16 -13.69 4.17
CA CYS A 519 -6.15 -12.24 4.42
C CYS A 519 -7.14 -11.85 5.52
N LEU A 520 -8.34 -12.43 5.53
CA LEU A 520 -9.33 -12.21 6.59
C LEU A 520 -8.84 -12.73 7.93
N GLY A 521 -8.23 -13.91 7.98
CA GLY A 521 -7.65 -14.47 9.20
C GLY A 521 -6.56 -13.56 9.79
N LEU A 522 -5.63 -13.09 8.96
CA LEU A 522 -4.60 -12.13 9.36
C LEU A 522 -5.22 -10.79 9.81
N PHE A 523 -6.21 -10.29 9.07
CA PHE A 523 -6.89 -9.04 9.39
C PHE A 523 -7.64 -9.11 10.74
N MET A 524 -8.37 -10.21 11.02
CA MET A 524 -9.03 -10.44 12.31
C MET A 524 -8.01 -10.48 13.45
N PHE A 525 -6.85 -11.11 13.21
CA PHE A 525 -5.75 -11.13 14.19
C PHE A 525 -5.23 -9.71 14.48
N ILE A 526 -5.16 -8.85 13.46
CA ILE A 526 -4.76 -7.44 13.60
C ILE A 526 -5.80 -6.65 14.40
N GLU A 527 -7.09 -6.77 14.07
CA GLU A 527 -8.17 -5.97 14.71
C GLU A 527 -8.48 -6.42 16.14
N GLY A 528 -8.49 -7.72 16.42
CA GLY A 528 -8.73 -8.22 17.77
C GLY A 528 -7.72 -7.71 18.82
N GLN A 529 -6.60 -7.17 18.36
CA GLN A 529 -5.60 -6.52 19.22
C GLN A 529 -5.91 -5.03 19.52
N LYS A 530 -6.71 -4.36 18.66
CA LYS A 530 -7.12 -2.96 18.91
C LYS A 530 -8.18 -2.85 19.99
N GLU A 531 -9.13 -3.78 20.03
CA GLU A 531 -10.23 -3.76 20.99
C GLU A 531 -9.78 -4.05 22.45
N GLN A 532 -8.59 -4.60 22.66
CA GLN A 532 -8.03 -4.83 24.00
C GLN A 532 -7.33 -3.59 24.59
N HIS A 533 -7.19 -2.50 23.82
CA HIS A 533 -6.46 -1.30 24.23
C HIS A 533 -7.27 0.01 24.19
N ASP A 534 -8.53 -0.02 23.67
CA ASP A 534 -9.54 1.06 23.81
C ASP A 534 -10.50 0.77 24.99
#